data_af9c231ae214620e21ed109812d5245f
#
_entry.id   af9c231ae214620e21ed109812d5245f
#
_cell.length_a   1.000
_cell.length_b   1.000
_cell.length_c   1.000
_cell.angle_alpha   90.00
_cell.angle_beta   90.00
_cell.angle_gamma   90.00
#
_symmetry.space_group_name_H-M   'P 1'
#
loop_
_entity.id
_entity.type
_entity.pdbx_description
1 polymer ?
#
loop_
_entity_poly.entity_id
_entity_poly.type
_entity_poly.pdbx_seq_one_letter_code
_entity_poly.pdbx_strand_id
1 'polypeptide(L)'
;MNRYWLTPAYEADFDAKVADINGLYKQASELAKQGQRFESIDEMTGVRALERKHPDLPMLPGKVERREFEYVRHGTLAFIFNFDIVTGKLAACTAKPTRNEQDFLAHIQGRVAAEPQIDQWHFVSDNLNIHISESLVRYVAEESDLDIDLGVKGKSGVLESLSSRA
;
A
#
# COMPACT_ATOMS: atom_id res chain seq x y z
N MET A 1 -7.76 -21.56 -26.33
CA MET A 1 -7.83 -20.10 -26.04
C MET A 1 -6.50 -19.69 -25.46
N ASN A 2 -5.64 -19.05 -26.23
CA ASN A 2 -4.33 -18.61 -25.72
C ASN A 2 -4.55 -17.43 -24.78
N ARG A 3 -4.22 -17.61 -23.50
CA ARG A 3 -4.16 -16.49 -22.56
C ARG A 3 -2.87 -15.73 -22.85
N TYR A 4 -3.00 -14.55 -23.43
CA TYR A 4 -1.87 -13.62 -23.52
C TYR A 4 -1.62 -13.08 -22.11
N TRP A 5 -0.50 -13.45 -21.52
CA TRP A 5 0.03 -12.75 -20.38
C TRP A 5 0.52 -11.40 -20.91
N LEU A 6 0.06 -10.33 -20.28
CA LEU A 6 0.60 -9.02 -20.58
C LEU A 6 2.04 -9.00 -20.07
N THR A 7 2.97 -9.27 -20.95
CA THR A 7 4.39 -9.02 -20.68
C THR A 7 4.60 -7.53 -20.92
N PRO A 8 5.07 -6.74 -19.95
CA PRO A 8 5.40 -5.35 -20.19
C PRO A 8 6.42 -5.25 -21.30
N ALA A 9 6.35 -4.16 -22.08
CA ALA A 9 7.39 -3.87 -23.05
C ALA A 9 8.74 -3.79 -22.32
N TYR A 10 9.79 -4.34 -22.95
CA TYR A 10 11.14 -4.24 -22.40
C TYR A 10 11.54 -2.78 -22.31
N GLU A 11 11.85 -2.33 -21.11
CA GLU A 11 12.44 -1.02 -20.86
C GLU A 11 13.96 -1.18 -20.73
N ALA A 12 14.72 -0.29 -21.35
CA ALA A 12 16.18 -0.39 -21.39
C ALA A 12 16.83 -0.33 -19.99
N ASP A 13 16.16 0.26 -19.00
CA ASP A 13 16.61 0.41 -17.62
C ASP A 13 15.94 -0.60 -16.65
N PHE A 14 15.18 -1.60 -17.18
CA PHE A 14 14.48 -2.58 -16.35
C PHE A 14 15.42 -3.34 -15.41
N ASP A 15 16.53 -3.85 -15.94
CA ASP A 15 17.47 -4.62 -15.13
C ASP A 15 18.14 -3.77 -14.05
N ALA A 16 18.39 -2.48 -14.32
CA ALA A 16 18.90 -1.54 -13.34
C ALA A 16 17.90 -1.27 -12.22
N LYS A 17 16.62 -1.04 -12.56
CA LYS A 17 15.53 -0.88 -11.58
C LYS A 17 15.37 -2.11 -10.70
N VAL A 18 15.41 -3.31 -11.29
CA VAL A 18 15.34 -4.58 -10.55
C VAL A 18 16.54 -4.74 -9.61
N ALA A 19 17.75 -4.39 -10.07
CA ALA A 19 18.95 -4.48 -9.25
C ALA A 19 18.90 -3.51 -8.06
N ASP A 20 18.39 -2.30 -8.26
CA ASP A 20 18.21 -1.27 -7.23
C ASP A 20 17.24 -1.76 -6.13
N ILE A 21 16.04 -2.17 -6.51
CA ILE A 21 15.05 -2.69 -5.55
C ILE A 21 15.59 -3.93 -4.81
N ASN A 22 16.20 -4.88 -5.51
CA ASN A 22 16.81 -6.04 -4.88
C ASN A 22 17.97 -5.66 -3.95
N GLY A 23 18.70 -4.60 -4.28
CA GLY A 23 19.74 -4.01 -3.44
C GLY A 23 19.17 -3.53 -2.10
N LEU A 24 18.09 -2.78 -2.13
CA LEU A 24 17.39 -2.30 -0.93
C LEU A 24 16.94 -3.47 -0.03
N TYR A 25 16.30 -4.49 -0.60
CA TYR A 25 15.89 -5.68 0.18
C TYR A 25 17.07 -6.38 0.86
N LYS A 26 18.20 -6.53 0.16
CA LYS A 26 19.41 -7.15 0.72
C LYS A 26 20.05 -6.31 1.82
N GLN A 27 19.94 -4.99 1.74
CA GLN A 27 20.52 -4.05 2.69
C GLN A 27 19.58 -3.71 3.85
N ALA A 28 18.33 -4.16 3.83
CA ALA A 28 17.29 -3.79 4.80
C ALA A 28 17.77 -3.89 6.27
N SER A 29 18.43 -4.99 6.63
CA SER A 29 18.93 -5.18 8.00
C SER A 29 20.06 -4.22 8.37
N GLU A 30 20.89 -3.81 7.40
CA GLU A 30 21.97 -2.85 7.62
C GLU A 30 21.43 -1.41 7.72
N LEU A 31 20.47 -1.06 6.87
CA LEU A 31 19.76 0.22 6.93
C LEU A 31 19.07 0.39 8.29
N ALA A 32 18.46 -0.67 8.81
CA ALA A 32 17.82 -0.62 10.12
C ALA A 32 18.80 -0.35 11.28
N LYS A 33 20.02 -0.87 11.21
CA LYS A 33 21.08 -0.57 12.20
C LYS A 33 21.52 0.90 12.14
N GLN A 34 21.35 1.54 11.00
CA GLN A 34 21.63 2.97 10.79
C GLN A 34 20.45 3.87 11.18
N GLY A 35 19.38 3.31 11.79
CA GLY A 35 18.21 4.08 12.21
C GLY A 35 17.20 4.33 11.08
N GLN A 36 17.36 3.68 9.92
CA GLN A 36 16.44 3.81 8.80
C GLN A 36 15.32 2.76 8.88
N ARG A 37 14.21 3.02 8.18
CA ARG A 37 13.10 2.07 8.04
C ARG A 37 12.93 1.63 6.60
N PHE A 38 12.69 0.34 6.41
CA PHE A 38 12.40 -0.25 5.13
C PHE A 38 11.11 -1.07 5.21
N GLU A 39 10.08 -0.58 4.52
CA GLU A 39 8.74 -1.16 4.55
C GLU A 39 8.18 -1.38 3.14
N SER A 40 7.49 -2.49 2.94
CA SER A 40 6.68 -2.72 1.75
C SER A 40 5.24 -2.33 2.05
N ILE A 41 4.59 -1.66 1.08
CA ILE A 41 3.21 -1.19 1.20
C ILE A 41 2.37 -1.90 0.15
N ASP A 42 1.19 -2.37 0.58
CA ASP A 42 0.20 -2.98 -0.31
C ASP A 42 -1.21 -2.71 0.19
N GLU A 43 -2.20 -2.84 -0.70
CA GLU A 43 -3.60 -2.67 -0.38
C GLU A 43 -4.41 -3.94 -0.58
N MET A 44 -5.30 -4.19 0.36
CA MET A 44 -6.36 -5.17 0.24
C MET A 44 -7.69 -4.47 0.11
N THR A 45 -8.32 -4.56 -1.06
CA THR A 45 -9.59 -3.88 -1.34
C THR A 45 -10.76 -4.84 -1.39
N GLY A 46 -11.98 -4.29 -1.19
CA GLY A 46 -13.20 -5.06 -1.33
C GLY A 46 -13.42 -6.11 -0.23
N VAL A 47 -12.80 -5.94 0.93
CA VAL A 47 -13.02 -6.82 2.08
C VAL A 47 -14.43 -6.61 2.59
N ARG A 48 -15.25 -7.65 2.47
CA ARG A 48 -16.68 -7.59 2.81
C ARG A 48 -16.87 -7.77 4.30
N ALA A 49 -17.59 -6.84 4.93
CA ALA A 49 -18.13 -7.02 6.27
C ALA A 49 -19.43 -7.81 6.17
N LEU A 50 -19.38 -9.08 6.55
CA LEU A 50 -20.50 -10.00 6.50
C LEU A 50 -20.87 -10.45 7.91
N GLU A 51 -22.15 -10.38 8.24
CA GLU A 51 -22.73 -10.93 9.46
C GLU A 51 -23.68 -12.05 9.10
N ARG A 52 -23.61 -13.18 9.79
CA ARG A 52 -24.57 -14.26 9.58
C ARG A 52 -25.96 -13.80 10.02
N LYS A 53 -26.96 -14.05 9.20
CA LYS A 53 -28.32 -13.60 9.45
C LYS A 53 -28.93 -14.25 10.69
N HIS A 54 -28.58 -15.51 10.94
CA HIS A 54 -29.01 -16.29 12.09
C HIS A 54 -27.84 -17.10 12.66
N PRO A 55 -27.87 -17.52 13.92
CA PRO A 55 -26.89 -18.42 14.49
C PRO A 55 -26.93 -19.81 13.84
N ASP A 56 -25.80 -20.48 13.78
CA ASP A 56 -25.72 -21.87 13.39
C ASP A 56 -26.48 -22.77 14.38
N LEU A 57 -27.09 -23.83 13.90
CA LEU A 57 -27.70 -24.85 14.73
C LEU A 57 -26.71 -25.98 14.98
N PRO A 58 -26.27 -26.20 16.22
CA PRO A 58 -25.31 -27.24 16.55
C PRO A 58 -25.86 -28.64 16.31
N MET A 59 -24.96 -29.61 16.15
CA MET A 59 -25.32 -31.01 16.05
C MET A 59 -25.97 -31.49 17.37
N LEU A 60 -27.08 -32.19 17.25
CA LEU A 60 -27.80 -32.84 18.38
C LEU A 60 -28.04 -34.32 18.02
N PRO A 61 -28.28 -35.20 19.01
CA PRO A 61 -28.64 -36.59 18.73
C PRO A 61 -29.79 -36.68 17.72
N GLY A 62 -29.55 -37.34 16.59
CA GLY A 62 -30.52 -37.48 15.50
C GLY A 62 -30.72 -36.25 14.61
N LYS A 63 -29.96 -35.15 14.82
CA LYS A 63 -29.98 -33.94 13.98
C LYS A 63 -28.60 -33.55 13.58
N VAL A 64 -28.40 -33.35 12.27
CA VAL A 64 -27.13 -32.85 11.71
C VAL A 64 -26.94 -31.35 12.04
N GLU A 65 -25.69 -30.92 12.10
CA GLU A 65 -25.35 -29.49 12.16
C GLU A 65 -25.94 -28.75 10.93
N ARG A 66 -26.48 -27.57 11.15
CA ARG A 66 -26.97 -26.71 10.09
C ARG A 66 -26.26 -25.37 10.23
N ARG A 67 -25.50 -24.99 9.22
CA ARG A 67 -24.80 -23.71 9.16
C ARG A 67 -25.60 -22.69 8.38
N GLU A 68 -25.70 -21.50 8.93
CA GLU A 68 -26.33 -20.38 8.25
C GLU A 68 -25.49 -19.99 7.01
N PHE A 69 -26.15 -19.88 5.87
CA PHE A 69 -25.54 -19.49 4.61
C PHE A 69 -25.99 -18.11 4.11
N GLU A 70 -26.98 -17.51 4.75
CA GLU A 70 -27.42 -16.15 4.47
C GLU A 70 -26.63 -15.15 5.30
N TYR A 71 -26.28 -14.03 4.66
CA TYR A 71 -25.48 -12.98 5.28
C TYR A 71 -26.14 -11.61 5.09
N VAL A 72 -26.09 -10.81 6.14
CA VAL A 72 -26.30 -9.36 6.08
C VAL A 72 -24.99 -8.72 5.65
N ARG A 73 -25.03 -7.83 4.67
CA ARG A 73 -23.87 -7.12 4.16
C ARG A 73 -23.79 -5.73 4.80
N HIS A 74 -22.68 -5.44 5.46
CA HIS A 74 -22.40 -4.15 6.11
C HIS A 74 -21.43 -3.27 5.31
N GLY A 75 -21.31 -3.54 4.01
CA GLY A 75 -20.45 -2.81 3.11
C GLY A 75 -19.10 -3.51 2.87
N THR A 76 -18.15 -2.74 2.38
CA THR A 76 -16.77 -3.17 2.11
C THR A 76 -15.78 -2.18 2.71
N LEU A 77 -14.62 -2.70 3.10
CA LEU A 77 -13.47 -1.89 3.52
C LEU A 77 -12.29 -2.12 2.58
N ALA A 78 -11.46 -1.10 2.45
CA ALA A 78 -10.14 -1.18 1.89
C ALA A 78 -9.13 -1.02 3.03
N PHE A 79 -8.08 -1.82 2.98
CA PHE A 79 -6.98 -1.77 3.93
C PHE A 79 -5.72 -1.33 3.21
N ILE A 80 -4.88 -0.55 3.87
CA ILE A 80 -3.52 -0.22 3.44
C ILE A 80 -2.60 -0.76 4.54
N PHE A 81 -1.60 -1.54 4.15
CA PHE A 81 -0.69 -2.20 5.08
C PHE A 81 0.74 -1.78 4.83
N ASN A 82 1.49 -1.54 5.90
CA ASN A 82 2.94 -1.48 5.86
C ASN A 82 3.52 -2.73 6.51
N PHE A 83 4.36 -3.43 5.78
CA PHE A 83 5.07 -4.61 6.25
C PHE A 83 6.56 -4.26 6.43
N ASP A 84 7.04 -4.33 7.67
CA ASP A 84 8.45 -4.11 7.98
C ASP A 84 9.28 -5.31 7.48
N ILE A 85 10.15 -5.05 6.53
CA ILE A 85 10.95 -6.07 5.86
C ILE A 85 11.98 -6.71 6.81
N VAL A 86 12.47 -5.96 7.78
CA VAL A 86 13.50 -6.43 8.72
C VAL A 86 12.92 -7.35 9.79
N THR A 87 11.80 -6.92 10.38
CA THR A 87 11.18 -7.67 11.48
C THR A 87 10.20 -8.74 11.00
N GLY A 88 9.76 -8.68 9.74
CA GLY A 88 8.75 -9.58 9.19
C GLY A 88 7.36 -9.36 9.81
N LYS A 89 7.05 -8.15 10.28
CA LYS A 89 5.81 -7.84 10.97
C LYS A 89 5.03 -6.73 10.27
N LEU A 90 3.73 -6.74 10.51
CA LEU A 90 2.87 -5.63 10.15
C LEU A 90 3.22 -4.41 11.01
N ALA A 91 3.72 -3.34 10.37
CA ALA A 91 4.12 -2.10 11.04
C ALA A 91 2.95 -1.13 11.18
N ALA A 92 2.09 -1.05 10.18
CA ALA A 92 0.90 -0.22 10.18
C ALA A 92 -0.24 -0.85 9.37
N CYS A 93 -1.47 -0.50 9.74
CA CYS A 93 -2.67 -0.87 9.01
C CYS A 93 -3.70 0.25 9.12
N THR A 94 -4.23 0.70 7.99
CA THR A 94 -5.36 1.64 7.94
C THR A 94 -6.52 0.97 7.22
N ALA A 95 -7.71 1.06 7.80
CA ALA A 95 -8.94 0.54 7.22
C ALA A 95 -9.92 1.69 6.96
N LYS A 96 -10.39 1.82 5.71
CA LYS A 96 -11.33 2.85 5.30
C LYS A 96 -12.35 2.32 4.28
N PRO A 97 -13.51 2.96 4.13
CA PRO A 97 -14.47 2.62 3.08
C PRO A 97 -13.94 2.89 1.66
N THR A 98 -13.00 3.81 1.55
CA THR A 98 -12.40 4.26 0.30
C THR A 98 -10.90 3.98 0.26
N ARG A 99 -10.33 4.09 -0.93
CA ARG A 99 -8.90 4.04 -1.20
C ARG A 99 -8.61 5.04 -2.31
N ASN A 100 -8.35 6.25 -1.92
CA ASN A 100 -7.97 7.34 -2.81
C ASN A 100 -6.59 7.89 -2.44
N GLU A 101 -6.09 8.86 -3.19
CA GLU A 101 -4.77 9.44 -2.95
C GLU A 101 -4.65 10.11 -1.56
N GLN A 102 -5.74 10.68 -1.05
CA GLN A 102 -5.75 11.31 0.28
C GLN A 102 -5.70 10.26 1.39
N ASP A 103 -6.36 9.11 1.18
CA ASP A 103 -6.30 7.99 2.12
C ASP A 103 -4.89 7.41 2.21
N PHE A 104 -4.22 7.29 1.06
CA PHE A 104 -2.84 6.81 0.98
C PHE A 104 -1.87 7.81 1.62
N LEU A 105 -1.98 9.10 1.27
CA LEU A 105 -1.17 10.15 1.87
C LEU A 105 -1.30 10.17 3.40
N ALA A 106 -2.54 10.16 3.91
CA ALA A 106 -2.80 10.15 5.35
C ALA A 106 -2.21 8.91 6.04
N HIS A 107 -2.20 7.77 5.35
CA HIS A 107 -1.57 6.55 5.86
C HIS A 107 -0.06 6.71 6.00
N ILE A 108 0.62 7.23 4.96
CA ILE A 108 2.08 7.51 4.99
C ILE A 108 2.41 8.53 6.07
N GLN A 109 1.70 9.65 6.12
CA GLN A 109 1.89 10.68 7.15
C GLN A 109 1.74 10.12 8.56
N GLY A 110 0.70 9.33 8.79
CA GLY A 110 0.48 8.68 10.09
C GLY A 110 1.59 7.69 10.45
N ARG A 111 2.14 6.99 9.45
CA ARG A 111 3.26 6.05 9.67
C ARG A 111 4.55 6.77 10.02
N VAL A 112 4.90 7.81 9.28
CA VAL A 112 6.09 8.64 9.56
C VAL A 112 5.98 9.33 10.93
N ALA A 113 4.84 9.92 11.23
CA ALA A 113 4.59 10.59 12.50
C ALA A 113 4.63 9.65 13.72
N ALA A 114 4.37 8.35 13.54
CA ALA A 114 4.41 7.37 14.62
C ALA A 114 5.83 7.06 15.12
N GLU A 115 6.86 7.31 14.32
CA GLU A 115 8.27 7.09 14.67
C GLU A 115 9.13 8.32 14.33
N PRO A 116 8.96 9.44 15.01
CA PRO A 116 9.63 10.72 14.69
C PRO A 116 11.16 10.69 14.84
N GLN A 117 11.70 9.63 15.45
CA GLN A 117 13.14 9.42 15.58
C GLN A 117 13.79 8.80 14.33
N ILE A 118 13.00 8.44 13.32
CA ILE A 118 13.50 7.86 12.07
C ILE A 118 13.73 8.97 11.07
N ASP A 119 14.97 9.14 10.64
CA ASP A 119 15.37 10.20 9.72
C ASP A 119 15.16 9.80 8.25
N GLN A 120 15.19 8.51 7.94
CA GLN A 120 15.07 8.03 6.57
C GLN A 120 14.15 6.82 6.44
N TRP A 121 13.22 6.94 5.49
CA TRP A 121 12.23 5.94 5.16
C TRP A 121 12.41 5.43 3.73
N HIS A 122 12.32 4.13 3.57
CA HIS A 122 12.28 3.44 2.29
C HIS A 122 10.96 2.71 2.17
N PHE A 123 10.06 3.23 1.34
CA PHE A 123 8.79 2.60 1.03
C PHE A 123 8.83 1.97 -0.35
N VAL A 124 8.49 0.69 -0.45
CA VAL A 124 8.35 -0.03 -1.71
C VAL A 124 6.88 -0.39 -1.90
N SER A 125 6.30 0.05 -2.99
CA SER A 125 4.91 -0.24 -3.38
C SER A 125 4.84 -0.63 -4.85
N ASP A 126 3.70 -1.14 -5.28
CA ASP A 126 3.43 -1.31 -6.71
C ASP A 126 3.22 0.05 -7.40
N ASN A 127 3.09 0.03 -8.71
CA ASN A 127 2.92 1.24 -9.51
C ASN A 127 1.44 1.66 -9.65
N LEU A 128 0.69 1.63 -8.55
CA LEU A 128 -0.68 2.12 -8.55
C LEU A 128 -0.70 3.66 -8.58
N ASN A 129 -1.65 4.25 -9.30
CA ASN A 129 -1.72 5.70 -9.51
C ASN A 129 -1.72 6.53 -8.21
N ILE A 130 -2.26 6.01 -7.12
CA ILE A 130 -2.28 6.72 -5.83
C ILE A 130 -0.89 6.82 -5.20
N HIS A 131 0.04 5.88 -5.54
CA HIS A 131 1.41 5.85 -5.03
C HIS A 131 2.33 6.88 -5.71
N ILE A 132 1.87 7.44 -6.83
CA ILE A 132 2.56 8.49 -7.57
C ILE A 132 1.69 9.74 -7.69
N SER A 133 0.84 10.00 -6.69
CA SER A 133 -0.08 11.12 -6.68
C SER A 133 0.63 12.45 -6.44
N GLU A 134 0.03 13.53 -6.91
CA GLU A 134 0.55 14.89 -6.68
C GLU A 134 0.70 15.20 -5.19
N SER A 135 -0.31 14.81 -4.39
CA SER A 135 -0.30 15.06 -2.94
C SER A 135 0.86 14.35 -2.24
N LEU A 136 1.17 13.10 -2.63
CA LEU A 136 2.31 12.37 -2.08
C LEU A 136 3.64 13.01 -2.50
N VAL A 137 3.80 13.37 -3.77
CA VAL A 137 5.03 14.00 -4.27
C VAL A 137 5.31 15.31 -3.55
N ARG A 138 4.29 16.14 -3.33
CA ARG A 138 4.43 17.40 -2.58
C ARG A 138 4.82 17.15 -1.13
N TYR A 139 4.19 16.18 -0.47
CA TYR A 139 4.54 15.80 0.90
C TYR A 139 5.99 15.31 1.01
N VAL A 140 6.43 14.43 0.10
CA VAL A 140 7.82 13.93 0.10
C VAL A 140 8.83 15.05 -0.13
N ALA A 141 8.54 15.99 -1.03
CA ALA A 141 9.41 17.14 -1.27
C ALA A 141 9.51 18.06 -0.03
N GLU A 142 8.41 18.30 0.65
CA GLU A 142 8.36 19.08 1.89
C GLU A 142 9.14 18.41 3.02
N GLU A 143 8.90 17.12 3.29
CA GLU A 143 9.62 16.35 4.33
C GLU A 143 11.11 16.18 4.04
N SER A 144 11.50 16.23 2.76
CA SER A 144 12.89 16.10 2.34
C SER A 144 13.59 17.46 2.18
N ASP A 145 12.95 18.56 2.52
CA ASP A 145 13.45 19.94 2.37
C ASP A 145 13.98 20.23 0.95
N LEU A 146 13.28 19.72 -0.06
CA LEU A 146 13.62 19.90 -1.45
C LEU A 146 13.04 21.21 -1.99
N ASP A 147 13.88 22.24 -2.13
CA ASP A 147 13.51 23.51 -2.77
C ASP A 147 13.60 23.38 -4.30
N ILE A 148 12.64 22.67 -4.89
CA ILE A 148 12.53 22.49 -6.34
C ILE A 148 11.13 22.88 -6.82
N ASP A 149 11.06 23.45 -8.03
CA ASP A 149 9.77 23.67 -8.68
C ASP A 149 9.18 22.33 -9.15
N LEU A 150 8.21 21.82 -8.41
CA LEU A 150 7.48 20.60 -8.77
C LEU A 150 6.54 20.83 -9.97
N GLY A 151 6.26 22.08 -10.32
CA GLY A 151 5.34 22.42 -11.39
C GLY A 151 3.88 22.20 -11.01
N VAL A 152 3.05 22.11 -12.04
CA VAL A 152 1.62 21.81 -11.92
C VAL A 152 1.32 20.60 -12.78
N LYS A 153 0.53 19.69 -12.26
CA LYS A 153 0.13 18.47 -12.98
C LYS A 153 -0.44 18.80 -14.36
N GLY A 154 0.06 18.13 -15.40
CA GLY A 154 -0.34 18.33 -16.78
C GLY A 154 0.18 19.62 -17.44
N LYS A 155 1.08 20.39 -16.78
CA LYS A 155 1.68 21.59 -17.35
C LYS A 155 3.20 21.52 -17.48
N SER A 156 3.91 21.36 -16.38
CA SER A 156 5.39 21.35 -16.38
C SER A 156 5.93 20.79 -15.08
N GLY A 157 7.24 20.46 -15.06
CA GLY A 157 7.94 19.95 -13.89
C GLY A 157 7.72 18.46 -13.62
N VAL A 158 8.05 18.04 -12.40
CA VAL A 158 7.96 16.65 -11.95
C VAL A 158 6.52 16.13 -12.01
N LEU A 159 5.54 16.98 -11.71
CA LEU A 159 4.14 16.60 -11.66
C LEU A 159 3.52 16.31 -13.04
N GLU A 160 4.14 16.80 -14.14
CA GLU A 160 3.63 16.56 -15.50
C GLU A 160 3.62 15.07 -15.87
N SER A 161 4.64 14.32 -15.42
CA SER A 161 4.79 12.90 -15.72
C SER A 161 3.94 11.97 -14.85
N LEU A 162 3.26 12.50 -13.84
CA LEU A 162 2.49 11.68 -12.90
C LEU A 162 1.14 11.27 -13.49
N SER A 163 0.82 10.00 -13.37
CA SER A 163 -0.42 9.39 -13.85
C SER A 163 -1.49 9.22 -12.75
N SER A 164 -1.53 10.09 -11.74
CA SER A 164 -2.55 10.03 -10.70
C SER A 164 -3.94 10.36 -11.26
N ARG A 165 -4.97 9.74 -10.71
CA ARG A 165 -6.35 10.13 -10.99
C ARG A 165 -6.60 11.49 -10.31
N ALA A 166 -7.09 12.43 -11.10
CA ALA A 166 -7.61 13.69 -10.58
C ALA A 166 -8.90 13.45 -9.79
#